data_f42f4047425b4dd78e3b81df1ebf7d6d
#
_entry.id   f42f4047425b4dd78e3b81df1ebf7d6d
#
_cell.length_a   1.000
_cell.length_b   1.000
_cell.length_c   1.000
_cell.angle_alpha   90.00
_cell.angle_beta   90.00
_cell.angle_gamma   90.00
#
_symmetry.space_group_name_H-M   'P 1'
#
loop_
_entity.id
_entity.type
_entity.pdbx_description
1 polymer ?
#
loop_
_entity_poly.entity_id
_entity_poly.type
_entity_poly.pdbx_seq_one_letter_code
_entity_poly.pdbx_strand_id
1 'polypeptide(L)'
;MAKFDMGAAWDDAIQLLKAHRPLTGTIAAVFLFLPALAVAWFGPAPIEPPAEATIDQLTAAMQQNILQMLPYQIGVALFTMFGTVAIMRLWLSRSSTSVGEALGFAASMLLTILAVQILTGLMLGVGFLLLIIPGLYLIGRLAFVAPLVADRAIRNPVEVIATSWQMTRGNGWRIFLFLFLVTLVVIIAASLVGGLVGMIGGAGSIGKMLGGLVEAGFGLVATMISIAISAAAYRQLATTQAGDIFA
;
A
#
# COMPACT_ATOMS: atom_id res chain seq x y z
N MET A 1 -22.29 -15.65 8.25
CA MET A 1 -21.13 -14.88 7.75
C MET A 1 -20.67 -13.91 8.81
N ALA A 2 -19.43 -14.01 9.25
CA ALA A 2 -18.84 -13.10 10.21
C ALA A 2 -18.88 -11.66 9.70
N LYS A 3 -19.26 -10.74 10.56
CA LYS A 3 -19.23 -9.32 10.27
C LYS A 3 -17.83 -8.79 10.60
N PHE A 4 -17.21 -8.07 9.66
CA PHE A 4 -15.96 -7.38 9.89
C PHE A 4 -16.15 -6.28 10.96
N ASP A 5 -15.30 -6.32 12.00
CA ASP A 5 -15.26 -5.33 13.08
C ASP A 5 -14.04 -4.44 12.90
N MET A 6 -14.29 -3.16 12.66
CA MET A 6 -13.23 -2.16 12.42
C MET A 6 -12.41 -1.88 13.68
N GLY A 7 -13.05 -1.89 14.88
CA GLY A 7 -12.37 -1.63 16.15
C GLY A 7 -11.39 -2.74 16.48
N ALA A 8 -11.84 -3.99 16.43
CA ALA A 8 -10.98 -5.15 16.68
C ALA A 8 -9.83 -5.24 15.63
N ALA A 9 -10.09 -4.91 14.36
CA ALA A 9 -9.06 -4.88 13.34
C ALA A 9 -8.03 -3.74 13.58
N TRP A 10 -8.47 -2.60 14.10
CA TRP A 10 -7.59 -1.50 14.47
C TRP A 10 -6.65 -1.89 15.62
N ASP A 11 -7.21 -2.49 16.68
CA ASP A 11 -6.42 -2.93 17.84
C ASP A 11 -5.39 -3.99 17.46
N ASP A 12 -5.78 -4.97 16.62
CA ASP A 12 -4.85 -6.00 16.10
C ASP A 12 -3.77 -5.37 15.19
N ALA A 13 -4.12 -4.40 14.34
CA ALA A 13 -3.16 -3.67 13.52
C ALA A 13 -2.11 -2.93 14.36
N ILE A 14 -2.54 -2.25 15.44
CA ILE A 14 -1.61 -1.61 16.38
C ILE A 14 -0.68 -2.63 17.06
N GLN A 15 -1.20 -3.80 17.43
CA GLN A 15 -0.39 -4.87 18.00
C GLN A 15 0.65 -5.39 17.01
N LEU A 16 0.27 -5.62 15.75
CA LEU A 16 1.20 -6.01 14.68
C LEU A 16 2.33 -4.99 14.49
N LEU A 17 2.00 -3.70 14.45
CA LEU A 17 2.97 -2.62 14.34
C LEU A 17 3.93 -2.55 15.55
N LYS A 18 3.46 -2.92 16.75
CA LYS A 18 4.27 -2.90 17.98
C LYS A 18 5.14 -4.15 18.15
N ALA A 19 4.62 -5.33 17.83
CA ALA A 19 5.23 -6.61 18.17
C ALA A 19 6.57 -6.87 17.47
N HIS A 20 6.75 -6.43 16.23
CA HIS A 20 7.91 -6.78 15.40
C HIS A 20 8.71 -5.55 14.93
N ARG A 21 8.66 -4.44 15.68
CA ARG A 21 9.27 -3.16 15.29
C ARG A 21 10.71 -3.24 14.76
N PRO A 22 11.66 -3.95 15.38
CA PRO A 22 13.03 -3.98 14.89
C PRO A 22 13.15 -4.65 13.52
N LEU A 23 12.46 -5.79 13.34
CA LEU A 23 12.53 -6.59 12.11
C LEU A 23 11.79 -5.92 10.96
N THR A 24 10.55 -5.50 11.21
CA THR A 24 9.72 -4.81 10.21
C THR A 24 10.26 -3.43 9.87
N GLY A 25 10.83 -2.72 10.86
CA GLY A 25 11.45 -1.42 10.64
C GLY A 25 12.62 -1.46 9.67
N THR A 26 13.45 -2.49 9.73
CA THR A 26 14.56 -2.67 8.77
C THR A 26 14.04 -2.88 7.35
N ILE A 27 13.07 -3.77 7.14
CA ILE A 27 12.47 -4.00 5.82
C ILE A 27 11.77 -2.73 5.32
N ALA A 28 11.01 -2.07 6.18
CA ALA A 28 10.29 -0.85 5.85
C ALA A 28 11.24 0.30 5.46
N ALA A 29 12.34 0.48 6.19
CA ALA A 29 13.34 1.48 5.85
C ALA A 29 13.96 1.23 4.47
N VAL A 30 14.34 -0.01 4.17
CA VAL A 30 15.05 -0.34 2.92
C VAL A 30 14.10 -0.38 1.72
N PHE A 31 12.92 -0.94 1.87
CA PHE A 31 12.02 -1.23 0.73
C PHE A 31 10.86 -0.25 0.57
N LEU A 32 10.47 0.48 1.62
CA LEU A 32 9.40 1.46 1.54
C LEU A 32 9.92 2.89 1.59
N PHE A 33 10.81 3.20 2.55
CA PHE A 33 11.28 4.56 2.78
C PHE A 33 12.37 5.00 1.79
N LEU A 34 13.47 4.25 1.69
CA LEU A 34 14.63 4.66 0.89
C LEU A 34 14.30 4.83 -0.60
N PRO A 35 13.53 3.97 -1.28
CA PRO A 35 13.18 4.18 -2.68
C PRO A 35 12.34 5.43 -2.89
N ALA A 36 11.36 5.70 -2.02
CA ALA A 36 10.54 6.91 -2.07
C ALA A 36 11.38 8.17 -1.84
N LEU A 37 12.27 8.15 -0.84
CA LEU A 37 13.20 9.24 -0.55
C LEU A 37 14.16 9.50 -1.71
N ALA A 38 14.69 8.45 -2.33
CA ALA A 38 15.57 8.57 -3.49
C ALA A 38 14.85 9.26 -4.66
N VAL A 39 13.60 8.94 -4.92
CA VAL A 39 12.81 9.62 -5.96
C VAL A 39 12.50 11.07 -5.56
N ALA A 40 12.16 11.34 -4.30
CA ALA A 40 11.90 12.69 -3.83
C ALA A 40 13.15 13.61 -3.96
N TRP A 41 14.34 13.08 -3.74
CA TRP A 41 15.58 13.87 -3.79
C TRP A 41 16.21 13.95 -5.18
N PHE A 42 16.23 12.83 -5.91
CA PHE A 42 16.98 12.66 -7.15
C PHE A 42 16.07 12.47 -8.37
N GLY A 43 14.76 12.37 -8.17
CA GLY A 43 13.80 12.29 -9.26
C GLY A 43 13.73 13.59 -10.08
N PRO A 44 13.16 13.53 -11.29
CA PRO A 44 13.01 14.67 -12.15
C PRO A 44 12.13 15.75 -11.47
N ALA A 45 12.49 17.01 -11.72
CA ALA A 45 11.67 18.11 -11.24
C ALA A 45 10.34 18.16 -12.00
N PRO A 46 9.23 18.49 -11.33
CA PRO A 46 7.95 18.69 -12.00
C PRO A 46 8.05 19.81 -13.03
N ILE A 47 7.43 19.60 -14.18
CA ILE A 47 7.29 20.61 -15.22
C ILE A 47 6.13 21.51 -14.81
N GLU A 48 6.44 22.75 -14.44
CA GLU A 48 5.43 23.75 -14.06
C GLU A 48 4.92 24.45 -15.33
N PRO A 49 3.60 24.48 -15.56
CA PRO A 49 3.02 25.24 -16.65
C PRO A 49 3.15 26.76 -16.39
N PRO A 50 3.19 27.62 -17.41
CA PRO A 50 3.16 29.07 -17.26
C PRO A 50 1.97 29.54 -16.41
N ALA A 51 2.11 30.69 -15.74
CA ALA A 51 1.04 31.24 -14.87
C ALA A 51 -0.30 31.49 -15.61
N GLU A 52 -0.25 31.78 -16.91
CA GLU A 52 -1.40 31.98 -17.78
C GLU A 52 -1.55 30.85 -18.80
N ALA A 53 -1.28 29.59 -18.37
CA ALA A 53 -1.34 28.45 -19.26
C ALA A 53 -2.76 28.17 -19.78
N THR A 54 -2.88 27.88 -21.06
CA THR A 54 -4.11 27.37 -21.65
C THR A 54 -4.41 25.94 -21.17
N ILE A 55 -5.65 25.47 -21.34
CA ILE A 55 -6.05 24.10 -20.98
C ILE A 55 -5.15 23.07 -21.70
N ASP A 56 -4.81 23.32 -22.96
CA ASP A 56 -3.93 22.43 -23.73
C ASP A 56 -2.50 22.37 -23.13
N GLN A 57 -1.97 23.51 -22.72
CA GLN A 57 -0.64 23.58 -22.06
C GLN A 57 -0.65 22.90 -20.69
N LEU A 58 -1.72 23.06 -19.90
CA LEU A 58 -1.90 22.34 -18.63
C LEU A 58 -1.95 20.83 -18.86
N THR A 59 -2.75 20.38 -19.83
CA THR A 59 -2.88 18.97 -20.17
C THR A 59 -1.57 18.38 -20.66
N ALA A 60 -0.83 19.09 -21.50
CA ALA A 60 0.48 18.68 -22.00
C ALA A 60 1.52 18.57 -20.85
N ALA A 61 1.56 19.55 -19.95
CA ALA A 61 2.45 19.52 -18.79
C ALA A 61 2.12 18.36 -17.83
N MET A 62 0.82 18.11 -17.57
CA MET A 62 0.39 16.94 -16.78
C MET A 62 0.81 15.62 -17.44
N GLN A 63 0.59 15.46 -18.74
CA GLN A 63 0.97 14.25 -19.49
C GLN A 63 2.49 14.04 -19.45
N GLN A 64 3.28 15.08 -19.67
CA GLN A 64 4.74 15.01 -19.60
C GLN A 64 5.22 14.63 -18.21
N ASN A 65 4.65 15.22 -17.14
CA ASN A 65 4.95 14.88 -15.77
C ASN A 65 4.65 13.40 -15.45
N ILE A 66 3.49 12.89 -15.90
CA ILE A 66 3.13 11.48 -15.71
C ILE A 66 4.17 10.58 -16.41
N LEU A 67 4.47 10.83 -17.68
CA LEU A 67 5.40 10.00 -18.46
C LEU A 67 6.82 10.04 -17.89
N GLN A 68 7.28 11.21 -17.47
CA GLN A 68 8.60 11.41 -16.87
C GLN A 68 8.73 10.69 -15.51
N MET A 69 7.67 10.71 -14.68
CA MET A 69 7.66 10.08 -13.36
C MET A 69 7.37 8.57 -13.39
N LEU A 70 6.74 8.08 -14.44
CA LEU A 70 6.26 6.69 -14.53
C LEU A 70 7.35 5.64 -14.23
N PRO A 71 8.58 5.68 -14.81
CA PRO A 71 9.61 4.69 -14.54
C PRO A 71 10.07 4.69 -13.07
N TYR A 72 10.13 5.85 -12.42
CA TYR A 72 10.48 5.98 -11.01
C TYR A 72 9.38 5.41 -10.11
N GLN A 73 8.12 5.70 -10.43
CA GLN A 73 6.97 5.17 -9.68
C GLN A 73 6.85 3.65 -9.82
N ILE A 74 7.13 3.09 -11.00
CA ILE A 74 7.21 1.64 -11.19
C ILE A 74 8.32 1.06 -10.31
N GLY A 75 9.49 1.67 -10.27
CA GLY A 75 10.58 1.25 -9.39
C GLY A 75 10.18 1.24 -7.92
N VAL A 76 9.63 2.35 -7.41
CA VAL A 76 9.14 2.46 -6.02
C VAL A 76 8.06 1.40 -5.74
N ALA A 77 7.11 1.20 -6.66
CA ALA A 77 6.05 0.21 -6.51
C ALA A 77 6.60 -1.22 -6.39
N LEU A 78 7.61 -1.59 -7.17
CA LEU A 78 8.26 -2.91 -7.10
C LEU A 78 8.94 -3.13 -5.73
N PHE A 79 9.70 -2.15 -5.24
CA PHE A 79 10.31 -2.21 -3.91
C PHE A 79 9.24 -2.31 -2.80
N THR A 80 8.24 -1.45 -2.85
CA THR A 80 7.14 -1.42 -1.87
C THR A 80 6.38 -2.74 -1.84
N MET A 81 6.07 -3.29 -3.00
CA MET A 81 5.38 -4.57 -3.14
C MET A 81 6.18 -5.72 -2.53
N PHE A 82 7.49 -5.78 -2.82
CA PHE A 82 8.39 -6.77 -2.25
C PHE A 82 8.47 -6.64 -0.73
N GLY A 83 8.71 -5.43 -0.22
CA GLY A 83 8.74 -5.13 1.21
C GLY A 83 7.43 -5.47 1.92
N THR A 84 6.29 -5.15 1.29
CA THR A 84 4.96 -5.46 1.83
C THR A 84 4.76 -6.95 2.06
N VAL A 85 5.11 -7.80 1.08
CA VAL A 85 4.97 -9.26 1.23
C VAL A 85 5.94 -9.81 2.28
N ALA A 86 7.17 -9.29 2.33
CA ALA A 86 8.13 -9.68 3.36
C ALA A 86 7.66 -9.31 4.78
N ILE A 87 7.12 -8.10 4.98
CA ILE A 87 6.55 -7.66 6.25
C ILE A 87 5.34 -8.52 6.63
N MET A 88 4.42 -8.74 5.69
CA MET A 88 3.25 -9.59 5.95
C MET A 88 3.65 -11.03 6.28
N ARG A 89 4.71 -11.55 5.65
CA ARG A 89 5.24 -12.88 5.98
C ARG A 89 5.72 -12.95 7.43
N LEU A 90 6.43 -11.93 7.93
CA LEU A 90 6.84 -11.83 9.33
C LEU A 90 5.64 -11.81 10.30
N TRP A 91 4.56 -11.12 9.94
CA TRP A 91 3.40 -10.94 10.81
C TRP A 91 2.42 -12.11 10.78
N LEU A 92 2.29 -12.81 9.65
CA LEU A 92 1.29 -13.86 9.45
C LEU A 92 1.86 -15.26 9.62
N SER A 93 3.17 -15.43 9.56
CA SER A 93 3.81 -16.74 9.74
C SER A 93 3.63 -17.24 11.17
N ARG A 94 3.27 -18.50 11.32
CA ARG A 94 3.08 -19.17 12.62
C ARG A 94 4.39 -19.58 13.29
N SER A 95 5.48 -19.59 12.56
CA SER A 95 6.83 -19.89 13.02
C SER A 95 7.61 -18.57 13.20
N SER A 96 8.60 -18.57 14.08
CA SER A 96 9.55 -17.47 14.22
C SER A 96 10.33 -17.33 12.89
N THR A 97 9.90 -16.41 12.02
CA THR A 97 10.53 -16.16 10.73
C THR A 97 11.56 -15.05 10.86
N SER A 98 12.78 -15.29 10.42
CA SER A 98 13.83 -14.27 10.33
C SER A 98 13.59 -13.31 9.16
N VAL A 99 14.23 -12.13 9.19
CA VAL A 99 14.18 -11.17 8.08
C VAL A 99 14.66 -11.80 6.77
N GLY A 100 15.76 -12.58 6.84
CA GLY A 100 16.31 -13.26 5.67
C GLY A 100 15.34 -14.28 5.05
N GLU A 101 14.65 -15.05 5.87
CA GLU A 101 13.63 -16.01 5.42
C GLU A 101 12.41 -15.29 4.81
N ALA A 102 11.97 -14.17 5.40
CA ALA A 102 10.87 -13.37 4.86
C ALA A 102 11.22 -12.75 3.50
N LEU A 103 12.44 -12.24 3.35
CA LEU A 103 12.94 -11.71 2.08
C LEU A 103 13.14 -12.82 1.04
N GLY A 104 13.69 -13.96 1.43
CA GLY A 104 13.82 -15.15 0.56
C GLY A 104 12.46 -15.65 0.08
N PHE A 105 11.46 -15.67 0.96
CA PHE A 105 10.08 -15.98 0.59
C PHE A 105 9.53 -14.98 -0.42
N ALA A 106 9.64 -13.67 -0.15
CA ALA A 106 9.18 -12.62 -1.07
C ALA A 106 9.86 -12.74 -2.45
N ALA A 107 11.16 -13.05 -2.48
CA ALA A 107 11.90 -13.29 -3.72
C ALA A 107 11.38 -14.54 -4.47
N SER A 108 11.07 -15.63 -3.77
CA SER A 108 10.51 -16.85 -4.38
C SER A 108 9.10 -16.66 -4.95
N MET A 109 8.36 -15.67 -4.47
CA MET A 109 7.00 -15.32 -4.91
C MET A 109 6.96 -14.13 -5.87
N LEU A 110 8.11 -13.58 -6.28
CA LEU A 110 8.19 -12.34 -7.05
C LEU A 110 7.33 -12.35 -8.31
N LEU A 111 7.39 -13.41 -9.12
CA LEU A 111 6.58 -13.54 -10.34
C LEU A 111 5.08 -13.58 -10.04
N THR A 112 4.70 -14.30 -8.98
CA THR A 112 3.29 -14.35 -8.54
C THR A 112 2.81 -12.98 -8.10
N ILE A 113 3.61 -12.27 -7.30
CA ILE A 113 3.28 -10.94 -6.79
C ILE A 113 3.14 -9.96 -7.95
N LEU A 114 4.07 -9.99 -8.94
CA LEU A 114 3.99 -9.17 -10.14
C LEU A 114 2.71 -9.46 -10.95
N ALA A 115 2.41 -10.73 -11.21
CA ALA A 115 1.22 -11.12 -11.95
C ALA A 115 -0.07 -10.70 -11.22
N VAL A 116 -0.12 -10.88 -9.89
CA VAL A 116 -1.24 -10.44 -9.06
C VAL A 116 -1.39 -8.92 -9.14
N GLN A 117 -0.30 -8.16 -9.07
CA GLN A 117 -0.34 -6.70 -9.11
C GLN A 117 -0.82 -6.18 -10.47
N ILE A 118 -0.37 -6.78 -11.56
CA ILE A 118 -0.86 -6.46 -12.91
C ILE A 118 -2.35 -6.75 -13.03
N LEU A 119 -2.80 -7.93 -12.62
CA LEU A 119 -4.21 -8.32 -12.71
C LEU A 119 -5.10 -7.44 -11.83
N THR A 120 -4.70 -7.17 -10.59
CA THR A 120 -5.45 -6.28 -9.69
C THR A 120 -5.47 -4.85 -10.20
N GLY A 121 -4.35 -4.36 -10.73
CA GLY A 121 -4.27 -3.05 -11.38
C GLY A 121 -5.20 -2.92 -12.57
N LEU A 122 -5.24 -3.93 -13.45
CA LEU A 122 -6.17 -3.98 -14.58
C LEU A 122 -7.63 -4.01 -14.11
N MET A 123 -7.96 -4.84 -13.11
CA MET A 123 -9.30 -4.90 -12.55
C MET A 123 -9.75 -3.56 -11.95
N LEU A 124 -8.87 -2.90 -11.20
CA LEU A 124 -9.14 -1.58 -10.63
C LEU A 124 -9.26 -0.53 -11.74
N GLY A 125 -8.36 -0.54 -12.73
CA GLY A 125 -8.41 0.37 -13.87
C GLY A 125 -9.72 0.26 -14.64
N VAL A 126 -10.16 -0.95 -14.98
CA VAL A 126 -11.47 -1.19 -15.62
C VAL A 126 -12.62 -0.77 -14.69
N GLY A 127 -12.52 -1.07 -13.39
CA GLY A 127 -13.53 -0.68 -12.41
C GLY A 127 -13.75 0.83 -12.36
N PHE A 128 -12.67 1.62 -12.32
CA PHE A 128 -12.73 3.08 -12.32
C PHE A 128 -13.10 3.67 -13.69
N LEU A 129 -12.70 3.03 -14.78
CA LEU A 129 -13.09 3.44 -16.12
C LEU A 129 -14.60 3.30 -16.35
N LEU A 130 -15.19 2.24 -15.82
CA LEU A 130 -16.64 2.02 -15.93
C LEU A 130 -17.41 3.02 -15.06
N LEU A 131 -17.10 3.07 -13.77
CA LEU A 131 -17.71 3.96 -12.79
C LEU A 131 -16.85 4.03 -11.54
N ILE A 132 -16.85 5.15 -10.81
CA ILE A 132 -16.11 5.32 -9.56
C ILE A 132 -16.53 4.29 -8.50
N ILE A 133 -17.84 4.04 -8.34
CA ILE A 133 -18.38 3.13 -7.32
C ILE A 133 -17.89 1.69 -7.45
N PRO A 134 -17.91 1.04 -8.63
CA PRO A 134 -17.29 -0.27 -8.82
C PRO A 134 -15.79 -0.28 -8.52
N GLY A 135 -15.05 0.75 -8.93
CA GLY A 135 -13.63 0.87 -8.61
C GLY A 135 -13.35 0.87 -7.11
N LEU A 136 -14.10 1.69 -6.36
CA LEU A 136 -14.01 1.75 -4.89
C LEU A 136 -14.37 0.40 -4.22
N TYR A 137 -15.42 -0.26 -4.72
CA TYR A 137 -15.81 -1.58 -4.23
C TYR A 137 -14.73 -2.63 -4.44
N LEU A 138 -14.06 -2.60 -5.59
CA LEU A 138 -12.94 -3.50 -5.92
C LEU A 138 -11.77 -3.35 -4.95
N ILE A 139 -11.45 -2.14 -4.47
CA ILE A 139 -10.41 -1.92 -3.46
C ILE A 139 -10.67 -2.79 -2.22
N GLY A 140 -11.89 -2.75 -1.69
CA GLY A 140 -12.25 -3.56 -0.52
C GLY A 140 -12.27 -5.07 -0.81
N ARG A 141 -12.61 -5.48 -2.04
CA ARG A 141 -12.66 -6.89 -2.45
C ARG A 141 -11.27 -7.50 -2.68
N LEU A 142 -10.32 -6.69 -3.08
CA LEU A 142 -8.93 -7.09 -3.36
C LEU A 142 -7.96 -6.81 -2.19
N ALA A 143 -8.47 -6.35 -1.05
CA ALA A 143 -7.68 -5.99 0.12
C ALA A 143 -6.84 -7.15 0.70
N PHE A 144 -7.23 -8.40 0.46
CA PHE A 144 -6.54 -9.58 1.02
C PHE A 144 -5.58 -10.26 0.05
N VAL A 145 -5.35 -9.69 -1.10
CA VAL A 145 -4.43 -10.25 -2.10
C VAL A 145 -3.01 -10.42 -1.53
N ALA A 146 -2.44 -9.38 -0.92
CA ALA A 146 -1.11 -9.42 -0.34
C ALA A 146 -1.00 -10.37 0.89
N PRO A 147 -1.93 -10.31 1.89
CA PRO A 147 -1.95 -11.28 2.98
C PRO A 147 -2.06 -12.73 2.53
N LEU A 148 -2.88 -13.02 1.50
CA LEU A 148 -3.04 -14.39 0.97
C LEU A 148 -1.75 -14.94 0.36
N VAL A 149 -1.03 -14.12 -0.41
CA VAL A 149 0.28 -14.52 -0.94
C VAL A 149 1.26 -14.78 0.20
N ALA A 150 1.31 -13.89 1.19
CA ALA A 150 2.26 -13.97 2.31
C ALA A 150 1.98 -15.14 3.26
N ASP A 151 0.72 -15.43 3.57
CA ASP A 151 0.31 -16.46 4.54
C ASP A 151 0.20 -17.85 3.89
N ARG A 152 -0.60 -17.95 2.82
CA ARG A 152 -0.94 -19.23 2.19
C ARG A 152 0.03 -19.67 1.10
N ALA A 153 0.99 -18.83 0.72
CA ALA A 153 1.97 -19.12 -0.35
C ALA A 153 1.32 -19.55 -1.68
N ILE A 154 0.13 -19.02 -2.00
CA ILE A 154 -0.59 -19.34 -3.24
C ILE A 154 0.20 -18.77 -4.41
N ARG A 155 0.60 -19.63 -5.34
CA ARG A 155 1.40 -19.25 -6.51
C ARG A 155 0.56 -18.83 -7.72
N ASN A 156 -0.68 -19.27 -7.79
CA ASN A 156 -1.58 -18.93 -8.90
C ASN A 156 -2.24 -17.56 -8.64
N PRO A 157 -1.96 -16.53 -9.44
CA PRO A 157 -2.48 -15.19 -9.22
C PRO A 157 -4.02 -15.12 -9.32
N VAL A 158 -4.64 -15.92 -10.19
CA VAL A 158 -6.10 -15.97 -10.32
C VAL A 158 -6.73 -16.56 -9.07
N GLU A 159 -6.12 -17.59 -8.48
CA GLU A 159 -6.57 -18.20 -7.24
C GLU A 159 -6.46 -17.23 -6.05
N VAL A 160 -5.38 -16.44 -5.98
CA VAL A 160 -5.22 -15.38 -4.97
C VAL A 160 -6.38 -14.37 -5.04
N ILE A 161 -6.68 -13.88 -6.24
CA ILE A 161 -7.76 -12.92 -6.47
C ILE A 161 -9.13 -13.55 -6.13
N ALA A 162 -9.40 -14.75 -6.61
CA ALA A 162 -10.64 -15.46 -6.35
C ALA A 162 -10.85 -15.71 -4.83
N THR A 163 -9.78 -16.10 -4.13
CA THR A 163 -9.80 -16.32 -2.67
C THR A 163 -10.05 -15.01 -1.92
N SER A 164 -9.37 -13.91 -2.30
CA SER A 164 -9.63 -12.59 -1.73
C SER A 164 -11.09 -12.19 -1.92
N TRP A 165 -11.62 -12.40 -3.12
CA TRP A 165 -13.00 -12.12 -3.44
C TRP A 165 -13.98 -12.92 -2.58
N GLN A 166 -13.73 -14.20 -2.35
CA GLN A 166 -14.55 -15.06 -1.49
C GLN A 166 -14.49 -14.63 -0.03
N MET A 167 -13.30 -14.40 0.52
CA MET A 167 -13.11 -14.04 1.93
C MET A 167 -13.73 -12.69 2.29
N THR A 168 -13.71 -11.72 1.37
CA THR A 168 -14.28 -10.38 1.57
C THR A 168 -15.77 -10.29 1.27
N ARG A 169 -16.43 -11.42 0.91
CA ARG A 169 -17.86 -11.43 0.56
C ARG A 169 -18.72 -10.93 1.74
N GLY A 170 -19.58 -9.97 1.47
CA GLY A 170 -20.44 -9.34 2.47
C GLY A 170 -19.76 -8.25 3.32
N ASN A 171 -18.41 -8.13 3.26
CA ASN A 171 -17.64 -7.15 4.03
C ASN A 171 -16.86 -6.13 3.17
N GLY A 172 -16.89 -6.25 1.83
CA GLY A 172 -16.08 -5.42 0.92
C GLY A 172 -16.20 -3.92 1.17
N TRP A 173 -17.42 -3.39 1.33
CA TRP A 173 -17.66 -1.99 1.64
C TRP A 173 -17.13 -1.55 3.01
N ARG A 174 -17.22 -2.42 4.01
CA ARG A 174 -16.71 -2.11 5.36
C ARG A 174 -15.19 -2.06 5.38
N ILE A 175 -14.53 -3.00 4.69
CA ILE A 175 -13.09 -3.05 4.54
C ILE A 175 -12.61 -1.82 3.76
N PHE A 176 -13.27 -1.50 2.65
CA PHE A 176 -12.98 -0.29 1.88
C PHE A 176 -13.11 0.97 2.73
N LEU A 177 -14.25 1.15 3.42
CA LEU A 177 -14.50 2.33 4.25
C LEU A 177 -13.45 2.48 5.35
N PHE A 178 -13.06 1.37 5.97
CA PHE A 178 -12.01 1.38 7.00
C PHE A 178 -10.66 1.82 6.44
N LEU A 179 -10.21 1.21 5.33
CA LEU A 179 -8.98 1.61 4.65
C LEU A 179 -9.04 3.08 4.19
N PHE A 180 -10.16 3.50 3.64
CA PHE A 180 -10.37 4.86 3.16
C PHE A 180 -10.27 5.88 4.30
N LEU A 181 -10.97 5.66 5.42
CA LEU A 181 -10.96 6.58 6.56
C LEU A 181 -9.56 6.73 7.15
N VAL A 182 -8.84 5.63 7.32
CA VAL A 182 -7.47 5.69 7.85
C VAL A 182 -6.53 6.39 6.86
N THR A 183 -6.62 6.07 5.58
CA THR A 183 -5.82 6.73 4.53
C THR A 183 -6.13 8.23 4.49
N LEU A 184 -7.39 8.63 4.60
CA LEU A 184 -7.81 10.02 4.63
C LEU A 184 -7.18 10.79 5.80
N VAL A 185 -7.19 10.20 7.01
CA VAL A 185 -6.55 10.82 8.19
C VAL A 185 -5.05 11.00 7.96
N VAL A 186 -4.36 9.99 7.39
CA VAL A 186 -2.93 10.09 7.10
C VAL A 186 -2.63 11.16 6.04
N ILE A 187 -3.44 11.25 4.99
CA ILE A 187 -3.30 12.28 3.94
C ILE A 187 -3.48 13.68 4.54
N ILE A 188 -4.50 13.90 5.38
CA ILE A 188 -4.72 15.19 6.04
C ILE A 188 -3.52 15.55 6.92
N ALA A 189 -3.02 14.61 7.74
CA ALA A 189 -1.86 14.84 8.58
C ALA A 189 -0.60 15.16 7.75
N ALA A 190 -0.36 14.40 6.67
CA ALA A 190 0.75 14.63 5.74
C ALA A 190 0.69 16.01 5.08
N SER A 191 -0.50 16.42 4.63
CA SER A 191 -0.72 17.73 4.00
C SER A 191 -0.47 18.89 4.96
N LEU A 192 -0.91 18.77 6.20
CA LEU A 192 -0.68 19.80 7.23
C LEU A 192 0.81 19.95 7.54
N VAL A 193 1.49 18.84 7.81
CA VAL A 193 2.94 18.87 8.13
C VAL A 193 3.76 19.27 6.91
N GLY A 194 3.45 18.74 5.73
CA GLY A 194 4.11 19.10 4.46
C GLY A 194 3.97 20.59 4.14
N GLY A 195 2.77 21.16 4.35
CA GLY A 195 2.52 22.60 4.20
C GLY A 195 3.37 23.45 5.15
N LEU A 196 3.45 23.06 6.44
CA LEU A 196 4.30 23.76 7.42
C LEU A 196 5.78 23.69 7.05
N VAL A 197 6.27 22.52 6.65
CA VAL A 197 7.66 22.33 6.23
C VAL A 197 7.97 23.13 4.96
N GLY A 198 7.04 23.20 4.00
CA GLY A 198 7.17 24.02 2.80
C GLY A 198 7.29 25.51 3.12
N MET A 199 6.54 26.01 4.11
CA MET A 199 6.64 27.42 4.56
C MET A 199 7.99 27.73 5.20
N ILE A 200 8.59 26.79 5.95
CA ILE A 200 9.86 26.97 6.66
C ILE A 200 11.06 26.74 5.72
N GLY A 201 10.98 25.70 4.89
CA GLY A 201 12.08 25.27 4.03
C GLY A 201 12.32 26.12 2.80
N GLY A 202 11.33 26.89 2.36
CA GLY A 202 11.39 27.70 1.14
C GLY A 202 11.58 26.87 -0.14
N ALA A 203 11.79 27.54 -1.28
CA ALA A 203 11.96 26.91 -2.60
C ALA A 203 13.38 26.39 -2.89
N GLY A 204 14.30 26.50 -1.94
CA GLY A 204 15.72 26.10 -2.12
C GLY A 204 15.97 24.59 -1.98
N SER A 205 17.23 24.20 -2.16
CA SER A 205 17.68 22.80 -2.04
C SER A 205 17.36 22.19 -0.65
N ILE A 206 17.48 22.98 0.41
CA ILE A 206 17.15 22.56 1.78
C ILE A 206 15.64 22.26 1.88
N GLY A 207 14.79 23.12 1.34
CA GLY A 207 13.35 22.90 1.31
C GLY A 207 12.96 21.61 0.56
N LYS A 208 13.58 21.35 -0.59
CA LYS A 208 13.40 20.09 -1.34
C LYS A 208 13.82 18.89 -0.53
N MET A 209 14.95 18.94 0.17
CA MET A 209 15.43 17.82 0.99
C MET A 209 14.52 17.56 2.19
N LEU A 210 14.09 18.59 2.91
CA LEU A 210 13.18 18.47 4.04
C LEU A 210 11.80 18.01 3.60
N GLY A 211 11.28 18.57 2.51
CA GLY A 211 10.00 18.15 1.91
C GLY A 211 10.02 16.68 1.52
N GLY A 212 11.08 16.23 0.84
CA GLY A 212 11.24 14.83 0.46
C GLY A 212 11.32 13.86 1.65
N LEU A 213 12.00 14.25 2.75
CA LEU A 213 12.03 13.47 3.98
C LEU A 213 10.63 13.34 4.60
N VAL A 214 9.88 14.43 4.66
CA VAL A 214 8.52 14.46 5.21
C VAL A 214 7.60 13.61 4.34
N GLU A 215 7.64 13.78 3.03
CA GLU A 215 6.84 13.01 2.08
C GLU A 215 7.13 11.50 2.18
N ALA A 216 8.40 11.11 2.12
CA ALA A 216 8.79 9.71 2.25
C ALA A 216 8.44 9.14 3.63
N GLY A 217 8.58 9.92 4.71
CA GLY A 217 8.22 9.52 6.07
C GLY A 217 6.72 9.29 6.23
N PHE A 218 5.89 10.19 5.75
CA PHE A 218 4.43 10.00 5.77
C PHE A 218 3.99 8.87 4.85
N GLY A 219 4.60 8.72 3.68
CA GLY A 219 4.38 7.60 2.77
C GLY A 219 4.69 6.25 3.43
N LEU A 220 5.81 6.17 4.16
CA LEU A 220 6.16 5.00 4.96
C LEU A 220 5.09 4.69 6.01
N VAL A 221 4.69 5.68 6.81
CA VAL A 221 3.67 5.51 7.87
C VAL A 221 2.34 5.07 7.27
N ALA A 222 1.89 5.73 6.19
CA ALA A 222 0.66 5.37 5.47
C ALA A 222 0.69 3.92 4.98
N THR A 223 1.80 3.51 4.36
CA THR A 223 1.97 2.15 3.84
C THR A 223 1.99 1.13 4.98
N MET A 224 2.74 1.38 6.05
CA MET A 224 2.80 0.48 7.21
C MET A 224 1.45 0.30 7.89
N ILE A 225 0.68 1.37 8.05
CA ILE A 225 -0.69 1.30 8.60
C ILE A 225 -1.60 0.50 7.66
N SER A 226 -1.54 0.74 6.35
CA SER A 226 -2.34 0.01 5.36
C SER A 226 -2.03 -1.49 5.34
N ILE A 227 -0.73 -1.86 5.42
CA ILE A 227 -0.28 -3.25 5.53
C ILE A 227 -0.84 -3.89 6.81
N ALA A 228 -0.73 -3.19 7.95
CA ALA A 228 -1.18 -3.69 9.25
C ALA A 228 -2.71 -3.90 9.28
N ILE A 229 -3.47 -2.95 8.76
CA ILE A 229 -4.93 -3.06 8.66
C ILE A 229 -5.34 -4.22 7.75
N SER A 230 -4.69 -4.36 6.59
CA SER A 230 -4.98 -5.45 5.66
C SER A 230 -4.67 -6.82 6.30
N ALA A 231 -3.55 -6.95 7.02
CA ALA A 231 -3.17 -8.17 7.74
C ALA A 231 -4.14 -8.48 8.89
N ALA A 232 -4.53 -7.47 9.70
CA ALA A 232 -5.46 -7.62 10.80
C ALA A 232 -6.86 -8.01 10.32
N ALA A 233 -7.38 -7.34 9.29
CA ALA A 233 -8.66 -7.66 8.68
C ALA A 233 -8.67 -9.10 8.08
N TYR A 234 -7.57 -9.50 7.45
CA TYR A 234 -7.39 -10.86 6.95
C TYR A 234 -7.42 -11.88 8.10
N ARG A 235 -6.66 -11.67 9.18
CA ARG A 235 -6.63 -12.56 10.35
C ARG A 235 -8.01 -12.73 10.96
N GLN A 236 -8.75 -11.65 11.15
CA GLN A 236 -10.09 -11.68 11.71
C GLN A 236 -11.05 -12.55 10.88
N LEU A 237 -11.07 -12.39 9.56
CA LEU A 237 -11.97 -13.15 8.69
C LEU A 237 -11.49 -14.59 8.45
N ALA A 238 -10.16 -14.83 8.47
CA ALA A 238 -9.62 -16.18 8.34
C ALA A 238 -9.91 -17.07 9.57
N THR A 239 -9.82 -16.51 10.78
CA THR A 239 -10.15 -17.26 12.01
C THR A 239 -11.62 -17.61 12.11
N THR A 240 -12.50 -16.74 11.65
CA THR A 240 -13.95 -16.99 11.69
C THR A 240 -14.38 -18.05 10.69
N GLN A 241 -13.76 -18.09 9.50
CA GLN A 241 -14.03 -19.17 8.54
C GLN A 241 -13.57 -20.54 9.05
N ALA A 242 -12.46 -20.60 9.82
CA ALA A 242 -12.02 -21.84 10.44
C ALA A 242 -13.00 -22.31 11.53
N GLY A 243 -13.57 -21.41 12.30
CA GLY A 243 -14.58 -21.72 13.31
C GLY A 243 -15.89 -22.28 12.72
N ASP A 244 -16.36 -21.74 11.60
CA ASP A 244 -17.59 -22.19 10.91
C ASP A 244 -17.46 -23.61 10.30
N ILE A 245 -16.23 -24.14 10.12
CA ILE A 245 -16.00 -25.50 9.59
C ILE A 245 -16.09 -26.57 10.70
N PHE A 246 -15.90 -26.17 11.96
CA PHE A 246 -15.92 -27.07 13.12
C PHE A 246 -17.18 -26.92 13.99
N ALA A 247 -18.13 -26.09 13.58
CA ALA A 247 -19.44 -25.91 14.21
C ALA A 247 -20.56 -26.60 13.40
#